data_0cbb254e570d5e0d7ab5f93b40b8a5d1
#
_entry.id   0cbb254e570d5e0d7ab5f93b40b8a5d1
#
_cell.length_a   1.000
_cell.length_b   1.000
_cell.length_c   1.000
_cell.angle_alpha   90.00
_cell.angle_beta   90.00
_cell.angle_gamma   90.00
#
_symmetry.space_group_name_H-M   'P 1'
#
loop_
_entity.id
_entity.type
_entity.pdbx_description
1 polymer ?
#
loop_
_entity_poly.entity_id
_entity_poly.type
_entity_poly.pdbx_seq_one_letter_code
_entity_poly.pdbx_strand_id
1 'polypeptide(L)'
;MNDKLFEKLLNYYHIDMEGYKSITSPVDESNFALGHSFDHIEEAVALVKEVMSHNGKILIYGDYDADGVMGTSVLVKMFKYVSYPVEYYLPNRYEDGYGLTIKKAQEAIENDIELVITVDNGISAFEPIEILKSKGVKVLIIDHHQAQEILPLADFIIHPILSHFGEVPSSGAFTAFMFSLAFLKRFDKYLSTLAAISLVSDIMPLVSYNRNLLRMVIANYHDREFFQIDALKEDEPFNETTIGLKIAPKINAIGRLIDGDDINRLVAFFTEGDKSQLLSYISWINEVNESRKTASKSASDSLDHYSPDEPAIVHVTDAKEGLLGLIANQLVNKYQVPCIVLTKDKSGDLLKGSCRAPEGFNVVEAFQTLSKYLLAYGGHASAGGCTLDSKNFEIFKAEFIKLVKATPLQKVKKDQISIGITDINEDSYRIIQAFSPFGESWPAPLLSLKRVDTSSLFFSRDEKHILTQIGHSTRLTGFNFPRSEVQQHRFIDLTGHLRINTYRGFKNIEFLISEISSSDKS
;
A
#
# COMPACT_ATOMS: atom_id res chain seq x y z
N MET A 1 -29.11 -14.45 14.50
CA MET A 1 -28.14 -14.10 13.44
C MET A 1 -28.94 -13.60 12.26
N ASN A 2 -28.52 -12.55 11.57
CA ASN A 2 -29.24 -12.10 10.37
C ASN A 2 -28.85 -13.05 9.20
N ASP A 3 -29.52 -14.22 9.16
CA ASP A 3 -29.20 -15.30 8.21
C ASP A 3 -29.25 -14.82 6.76
N LYS A 4 -30.15 -13.87 6.46
CA LYS A 4 -30.28 -13.28 5.12
C LYS A 4 -29.05 -12.44 4.73
N LEU A 5 -28.44 -11.67 5.63
CA LEU A 5 -27.23 -10.91 5.34
C LEU A 5 -26.04 -11.84 5.15
N PHE A 6 -25.94 -12.89 5.98
CA PHE A 6 -24.89 -13.88 5.86
C PHE A 6 -24.92 -14.61 4.51
N GLU A 7 -26.10 -15.08 4.06
CA GLU A 7 -26.27 -15.68 2.74
C GLU A 7 -25.90 -14.72 1.60
N LYS A 8 -26.28 -13.43 1.72
CA LYS A 8 -25.89 -12.42 0.71
C LYS A 8 -24.37 -12.21 0.68
N LEU A 9 -23.67 -12.29 1.81
CA LEU A 9 -22.21 -12.20 1.85
C LEU A 9 -21.52 -13.41 1.21
N LEU A 10 -22.03 -14.63 1.46
CA LEU A 10 -21.51 -15.81 0.76
C LEU A 10 -21.62 -15.66 -0.76
N ASN A 11 -22.77 -15.20 -1.23
CA ASN A 11 -22.98 -14.95 -2.66
C ASN A 11 -22.08 -13.82 -3.20
N TYR A 12 -21.90 -12.73 -2.44
CA TYR A 12 -21.03 -11.61 -2.82
C TYR A 12 -19.58 -12.02 -3.01
N TYR A 13 -19.07 -12.91 -2.13
CA TYR A 13 -17.71 -13.43 -2.21
C TYR A 13 -17.60 -14.71 -3.06
N HIS A 14 -18.71 -15.18 -3.67
CA HIS A 14 -18.74 -16.41 -4.46
C HIS A 14 -18.20 -17.63 -3.73
N ILE A 15 -18.50 -17.74 -2.44
CA ILE A 15 -18.10 -18.87 -1.60
C ILE A 15 -19.33 -19.57 -0.99
N ASP A 16 -19.17 -20.84 -0.70
CA ASP A 16 -20.13 -21.65 0.06
C ASP A 16 -19.74 -21.74 1.54
N MET A 17 -20.43 -22.59 2.29
CA MET A 17 -20.13 -22.83 3.71
C MET A 17 -18.76 -23.48 3.95
N GLU A 18 -18.25 -24.23 3.00
CA GLU A 18 -16.91 -24.82 3.08
C GLU A 18 -15.85 -23.74 2.86
N GLY A 19 -16.03 -22.92 1.84
CA GLY A 19 -15.21 -21.72 1.60
C GLY A 19 -15.21 -20.76 2.80
N TYR A 20 -16.39 -20.51 3.41
CA TYR A 20 -16.48 -19.70 4.62
C TYR A 20 -15.70 -20.30 5.79
N LYS A 21 -15.84 -21.61 6.04
CA LYS A 21 -15.04 -22.29 7.05
C LYS A 21 -13.54 -22.18 6.78
N SER A 22 -13.13 -22.35 5.55
CA SER A 22 -11.71 -22.22 5.15
C SER A 22 -11.15 -20.83 5.49
N ILE A 23 -11.86 -19.75 5.13
CA ILE A 23 -11.39 -18.37 5.40
C ILE A 23 -11.51 -17.95 6.87
N THR A 24 -12.27 -18.67 7.71
CA THR A 24 -12.47 -18.36 9.12
C THR A 24 -11.81 -19.37 10.08
N SER A 25 -11.31 -20.49 9.57
CA SER A 25 -10.59 -21.49 10.37
C SER A 25 -9.40 -20.86 11.10
N PRO A 26 -9.11 -21.27 12.33
CA PRO A 26 -7.91 -20.83 13.03
C PRO A 26 -6.66 -21.06 12.17
N VAL A 27 -5.77 -20.09 12.18
CA VAL A 27 -4.46 -20.17 11.54
C VAL A 27 -3.41 -20.10 12.62
N ASP A 28 -2.44 -21.00 12.58
CA ASP A 28 -1.31 -21.03 13.50
C ASP A 28 0.03 -21.11 12.75
N GLU A 29 1.11 -21.14 13.49
CA GLU A 29 2.47 -21.17 12.96
C GLU A 29 2.74 -22.37 12.05
N SER A 30 2.04 -23.51 12.25
CA SER A 30 2.21 -24.73 11.45
C SER A 30 1.72 -24.57 10.01
N ASN A 31 0.85 -23.56 9.75
CA ASN A 31 0.42 -23.21 8.40
C ASN A 31 1.55 -22.59 7.56
N PHE A 32 2.63 -22.14 8.21
CA PHE A 32 3.83 -21.62 7.56
C PHE A 32 4.94 -22.67 7.65
N ALA A 33 4.79 -23.75 6.87
CA ALA A 33 5.74 -24.84 6.87
C ALA A 33 7.16 -24.35 6.55
N LEU A 34 8.11 -24.78 7.39
CA LEU A 34 9.50 -24.36 7.34
C LEU A 34 10.14 -24.71 6.00
N GLY A 35 10.40 -23.71 5.16
CA GLY A 35 11.38 -23.78 4.09
C GLY A 35 11.04 -24.61 2.86
N HIS A 36 9.96 -25.38 2.84
CA HIS A 36 9.67 -26.26 1.70
C HIS A 36 8.88 -25.60 0.56
N SER A 37 8.55 -24.32 0.71
CA SER A 37 7.64 -23.62 -0.20
C SER A 37 8.35 -22.74 -1.23
N PHE A 38 9.63 -22.43 -1.02
CA PHE A 38 10.42 -21.63 -1.94
C PHE A 38 11.58 -22.46 -2.50
N ASP A 39 11.71 -22.48 -3.82
CA ASP A 39 12.83 -23.14 -4.49
C ASP A 39 14.15 -22.52 -4.02
N HIS A 40 15.14 -23.35 -3.79
CA HIS A 40 16.50 -22.95 -3.39
C HIS A 40 16.63 -22.21 -2.05
N ILE A 41 15.60 -22.19 -1.19
CA ILE A 41 15.69 -21.45 0.09
C ILE A 41 16.73 -22.07 1.04
N GLU A 42 16.86 -23.41 1.08
CA GLU A 42 17.85 -24.08 1.93
C GLU A 42 19.28 -23.85 1.42
N GLU A 43 19.48 -23.84 0.10
CA GLU A 43 20.77 -23.54 -0.51
C GLU A 43 21.16 -22.08 -0.29
N ALA A 44 20.21 -21.16 -0.37
CA ALA A 44 20.43 -19.74 -0.05
C ALA A 44 20.79 -19.56 1.44
N VAL A 45 20.13 -20.28 2.35
CA VAL A 45 20.48 -20.31 3.78
C VAL A 45 21.90 -20.86 3.97
N ALA A 46 22.28 -21.92 3.23
CA ALA A 46 23.63 -22.49 3.29
C ALA A 46 24.68 -21.49 2.80
N LEU A 47 24.41 -20.73 1.72
CA LEU A 47 25.27 -19.66 1.22
C LEU A 47 25.51 -18.59 2.29
N VAL A 48 24.45 -18.11 2.94
CA VAL A 48 24.58 -17.11 4.01
C VAL A 48 25.42 -17.64 5.17
N LYS A 49 25.18 -18.89 5.60
CA LYS A 49 25.95 -19.53 6.68
C LYS A 49 27.41 -19.78 6.30
N GLU A 50 27.70 -20.07 5.04
CA GLU A 50 29.07 -20.19 4.53
C GLU A 50 29.82 -18.88 4.72
N VAL A 51 29.25 -17.74 4.26
CA VAL A 51 29.86 -16.41 4.42
C VAL A 51 30.03 -16.06 5.92
N MET A 52 29.03 -16.34 6.75
CA MET A 52 29.13 -16.15 8.20
C MET A 52 30.24 -16.98 8.84
N SER A 53 30.52 -18.18 8.35
CA SER A 53 31.48 -19.12 8.97
C SER A 53 32.93 -18.58 8.99
N HIS A 54 33.25 -17.66 8.10
CA HIS A 54 34.55 -16.99 8.03
C HIS A 54 34.49 -15.48 8.30
N ASN A 55 33.38 -15.01 8.92
CA ASN A 55 33.14 -13.61 9.25
C ASN A 55 33.12 -12.66 8.04
N GLY A 56 32.62 -13.12 6.90
CA GLY A 56 32.49 -12.34 5.68
C GLY A 56 31.47 -11.20 5.82
N LYS A 57 31.77 -10.05 5.23
CA LYS A 57 30.86 -8.89 5.31
C LYS A 57 29.61 -9.08 4.46
N ILE A 58 28.45 -8.82 5.03
CA ILE A 58 27.13 -8.93 4.39
C ILE A 58 26.49 -7.55 4.33
N LEU A 59 26.03 -7.14 3.15
CA LEU A 59 25.20 -5.96 2.93
C LEU A 59 23.77 -6.38 2.61
N ILE A 60 22.79 -5.86 3.36
CA ILE A 60 21.37 -5.94 3.06
C ILE A 60 20.97 -4.65 2.36
N TYR A 61 20.51 -4.77 1.12
CA TYR A 61 20.11 -3.64 0.29
C TYR A 61 18.59 -3.67 0.07
N GLY A 62 17.85 -2.75 0.72
CA GLY A 62 16.41 -2.69 0.68
C GLY A 62 15.84 -1.71 -0.36
N ASP A 63 14.55 -1.36 -0.18
CA ASP A 63 13.89 -0.24 -0.86
C ASP A 63 13.38 0.79 0.15
N TYR A 64 13.00 1.97 -0.34
CA TYR A 64 12.64 3.15 0.47
C TYR A 64 11.17 3.20 0.92
N ASP A 65 10.33 2.30 0.48
CA ASP A 65 8.92 2.24 0.90
C ASP A 65 8.71 1.31 2.10
N ALA A 66 7.45 1.16 2.53
CA ALA A 66 7.17 0.38 3.73
C ALA A 66 7.49 -1.11 3.56
N ASP A 67 7.39 -1.67 2.36
CA ASP A 67 7.75 -3.07 2.11
C ASP A 67 9.27 -3.26 2.22
N GLY A 68 10.05 -2.46 1.49
CA GLY A 68 11.50 -2.51 1.56
C GLY A 68 12.06 -2.26 2.96
N VAL A 69 11.49 -1.29 3.71
CA VAL A 69 11.84 -1.03 5.12
C VAL A 69 11.53 -2.23 6.01
N MET A 70 10.34 -2.84 5.88
CA MET A 70 9.96 -4.02 6.67
C MET A 70 10.83 -5.22 6.32
N GLY A 71 11.05 -5.48 5.03
CA GLY A 71 11.89 -6.60 4.56
C GLY A 71 13.33 -6.47 5.04
N THR A 72 13.92 -5.28 4.91
CA THR A 72 15.26 -5.00 5.46
C THR A 72 15.31 -5.19 6.96
N SER A 73 14.28 -4.70 7.69
CA SER A 73 14.20 -4.85 9.14
C SER A 73 14.06 -6.30 9.58
N VAL A 74 13.30 -7.12 8.85
CA VAL A 74 13.18 -8.57 9.07
C VAL A 74 14.56 -9.23 8.98
N LEU A 75 15.32 -8.97 7.91
CA LEU A 75 16.64 -9.59 7.72
C LEU A 75 17.67 -9.08 8.74
N VAL A 76 17.73 -7.77 9.00
CA VAL A 76 18.65 -7.21 10.01
C VAL A 76 18.35 -7.79 11.39
N LYS A 77 17.06 -7.91 11.76
CA LYS A 77 16.67 -8.48 13.05
C LYS A 77 16.98 -9.98 13.13
N MET A 78 16.80 -10.72 12.04
CA MET A 78 17.21 -12.13 11.93
C MET A 78 18.70 -12.30 12.24
N PHE A 79 19.58 -11.48 11.65
CA PHE A 79 21.03 -11.54 11.94
C PHE A 79 21.36 -11.11 13.37
N LYS A 80 20.65 -10.11 13.91
CA LYS A 80 20.80 -9.71 15.33
C LYS A 80 20.48 -10.85 16.28
N TYR A 81 19.48 -11.70 15.99
CA TYR A 81 19.13 -12.87 16.81
C TYR A 81 20.26 -13.92 16.89
N VAL A 82 21.10 -13.98 15.88
CA VAL A 82 22.27 -14.86 15.89
C VAL A 82 23.57 -14.11 16.18
N SER A 83 23.47 -12.86 16.64
CA SER A 83 24.61 -11.99 17.01
C SER A 83 25.63 -11.81 15.88
N TYR A 84 25.19 -11.77 14.63
CA TYR A 84 26.04 -11.53 13.47
C TYR A 84 25.87 -10.10 12.95
N PRO A 85 26.97 -9.31 12.85
CA PRO A 85 26.89 -7.95 12.34
C PRO A 85 26.66 -7.93 10.83
N VAL A 86 25.75 -7.08 10.37
CA VAL A 86 25.51 -6.83 8.96
C VAL A 86 25.43 -5.35 8.69
N GLU A 87 25.83 -4.94 7.49
CA GLU A 87 25.54 -3.60 6.99
C GLU A 87 24.17 -3.61 6.31
N TYR A 88 23.49 -2.45 6.31
CA TYR A 88 22.24 -2.31 5.58
C TYR A 88 22.13 -0.93 4.95
N TYR A 89 21.43 -0.86 3.84
CA TYR A 89 21.21 0.38 3.11
C TYR A 89 19.82 0.40 2.47
N LEU A 90 19.10 1.49 2.68
CA LEU A 90 17.89 1.85 1.96
C LEU A 90 18.23 2.96 0.97
N PRO A 91 17.93 2.80 -0.34
CA PRO A 91 18.25 3.82 -1.33
C PRO A 91 17.46 5.10 -1.08
N ASN A 92 18.03 6.23 -1.47
CA ASN A 92 17.33 7.50 -1.48
C ASN A 92 16.66 7.71 -2.84
N ARG A 93 15.35 7.96 -2.84
CA ARG A 93 14.56 8.20 -4.06
C ARG A 93 15.14 9.26 -4.98
N TYR A 94 15.76 10.30 -4.41
CA TYR A 94 16.21 11.50 -5.14
C TYR A 94 17.66 11.41 -5.62
N GLU A 95 18.48 10.61 -4.96
CA GLU A 95 19.91 10.48 -5.23
C GLU A 95 20.26 9.16 -5.92
N ASP A 96 19.72 8.05 -5.42
CA ASP A 96 20.01 6.71 -5.93
C ASP A 96 18.98 6.24 -6.96
N GLY A 97 17.71 6.67 -6.83
CA GLY A 97 16.60 6.15 -7.61
C GLY A 97 16.04 4.86 -7.01
N TYR A 98 15.56 3.94 -7.87
CA TYR A 98 14.95 2.68 -7.46
C TYR A 98 15.93 1.52 -7.62
N GLY A 99 15.98 0.65 -6.59
CA GLY A 99 16.72 -0.60 -6.61
C GLY A 99 18.25 -0.45 -6.56
N LEU A 100 18.94 -1.58 -6.68
CA LEU A 100 20.41 -1.63 -6.64
C LEU A 100 21.01 -0.95 -7.86
N THR A 101 21.87 0.04 -7.65
CA THR A 101 22.53 0.82 -8.71
C THR A 101 23.97 0.38 -8.95
N ILE A 102 24.53 0.72 -10.13
CA ILE A 102 25.95 0.47 -10.46
C ILE A 102 26.87 1.10 -9.41
N LYS A 103 26.58 2.35 -9.02
CA LYS A 103 27.36 3.06 -8.00
C LYS A 103 27.39 2.28 -6.68
N LYS A 104 26.25 1.80 -6.21
CA LYS A 104 26.15 1.05 -4.94
C LYS A 104 26.80 -0.34 -5.02
N ALA A 105 26.74 -0.99 -6.19
CA ALA A 105 27.48 -2.21 -6.44
C ALA A 105 29.01 -2.00 -6.36
N GLN A 106 29.52 -0.87 -6.90
CA GLN A 106 30.92 -0.50 -6.81
C GLN A 106 31.34 -0.16 -5.37
N GLU A 107 30.52 0.63 -4.64
CA GLU A 107 30.74 0.92 -3.22
C GLU A 107 30.79 -0.37 -2.37
N ALA A 108 29.93 -1.35 -2.65
CA ALA A 108 29.95 -2.64 -1.95
C ALA A 108 31.28 -3.40 -2.19
N ILE A 109 31.79 -3.40 -3.42
CA ILE A 109 33.10 -4.00 -3.76
C ILE A 109 34.24 -3.27 -3.02
N GLU A 110 34.24 -1.94 -3.03
CA GLU A 110 35.27 -1.11 -2.36
C GLU A 110 35.28 -1.30 -0.82
N ASN A 111 34.13 -1.64 -0.24
CA ASN A 111 33.98 -1.92 1.20
C ASN A 111 34.21 -3.39 1.57
N ASP A 112 34.73 -4.22 0.64
CA ASP A 112 35.00 -5.64 0.85
C ASP A 112 33.74 -6.45 1.25
N ILE A 113 32.58 -6.10 0.71
CA ILE A 113 31.35 -6.89 0.89
C ILE A 113 31.48 -8.21 0.13
N GLU A 114 31.25 -9.33 0.82
CA GLU A 114 31.32 -10.66 0.23
C GLU A 114 29.95 -11.19 -0.23
N LEU A 115 28.87 -10.72 0.39
CA LEU A 115 27.51 -11.07 0.04
C LEU A 115 26.61 -9.83 0.06
N VAL A 116 25.94 -9.58 -1.05
CA VAL A 116 24.84 -8.61 -1.13
C VAL A 116 23.52 -9.39 -1.10
N ILE A 117 22.64 -9.04 -0.15
CA ILE A 117 21.26 -9.54 -0.10
C ILE A 117 20.34 -8.37 -0.47
N THR A 118 19.72 -8.43 -1.64
CA THR A 118 18.68 -7.45 -1.97
C THR A 118 17.34 -7.89 -1.40
N VAL A 119 16.53 -6.96 -0.94
CA VAL A 119 15.17 -7.24 -0.48
C VAL A 119 14.20 -6.21 -1.01
N ASP A 120 13.09 -6.66 -1.58
CA ASP A 120 12.09 -5.84 -2.25
C ASP A 120 12.64 -5.09 -3.49
N ASN A 121 13.69 -5.60 -4.05
CA ASN A 121 14.31 -5.18 -5.30
C ASN A 121 15.35 -6.22 -5.75
N GLY A 122 15.93 -6.01 -6.92
CA GLY A 122 17.04 -6.83 -7.42
C GLY A 122 16.70 -7.66 -8.65
N ILE A 123 15.44 -8.08 -8.82
CA ILE A 123 15.04 -8.92 -9.97
C ILE A 123 15.26 -8.26 -11.33
N SER A 124 15.38 -6.94 -11.37
CA SER A 124 15.65 -6.14 -12.58
C SER A 124 17.05 -5.51 -12.59
N ALA A 125 17.90 -5.79 -11.60
CA ALA A 125 19.22 -5.16 -11.43
C ALA A 125 20.34 -5.91 -12.18
N PHE A 126 20.20 -6.10 -13.49
CA PHE A 126 21.12 -6.93 -14.30
C PHE A 126 22.56 -6.45 -14.22
N GLU A 127 22.83 -5.23 -14.64
CA GLU A 127 24.18 -4.67 -14.74
C GLU A 127 24.87 -4.53 -13.37
N PRO A 128 24.23 -4.00 -12.31
CA PRO A 128 24.83 -3.97 -10.98
C PRO A 128 25.20 -5.36 -10.46
N ILE A 129 24.36 -6.37 -10.70
CA ILE A 129 24.63 -7.75 -10.27
C ILE A 129 25.78 -8.36 -11.07
N GLU A 130 25.85 -8.11 -12.37
CA GLU A 130 26.97 -8.58 -13.20
C GLU A 130 28.29 -7.98 -12.72
N ILE A 131 28.32 -6.70 -12.35
CA ILE A 131 29.49 -6.03 -11.78
C ILE A 131 29.92 -6.72 -10.46
N LEU A 132 28.99 -6.95 -9.54
CA LEU A 132 29.26 -7.66 -8.28
C LEU A 132 29.85 -9.06 -8.55
N LYS A 133 29.19 -9.83 -9.40
CA LYS A 133 29.61 -11.19 -9.76
C LYS A 133 30.99 -11.22 -10.42
N SER A 134 31.31 -10.23 -11.27
CA SER A 134 32.63 -10.13 -11.93
C SER A 134 33.79 -9.96 -10.94
N LYS A 135 33.49 -9.50 -9.72
CA LYS A 135 34.46 -9.31 -8.62
C LYS A 135 34.38 -10.39 -7.54
N GLY A 136 33.59 -11.45 -7.80
CA GLY A 136 33.44 -12.57 -6.86
C GLY A 136 32.48 -12.32 -5.69
N VAL A 137 31.77 -11.19 -5.68
CA VAL A 137 30.75 -10.92 -4.66
C VAL A 137 29.56 -11.84 -4.91
N LYS A 138 29.09 -12.51 -3.87
CA LYS A 138 27.88 -13.35 -3.91
C LYS A 138 26.63 -12.48 -3.85
N VAL A 139 25.56 -12.90 -4.50
CA VAL A 139 24.30 -12.15 -4.57
C VAL A 139 23.13 -13.06 -4.28
N LEU A 140 22.33 -12.69 -3.28
CA LEU A 140 21.04 -13.29 -2.97
C LEU A 140 19.94 -12.25 -3.20
N ILE A 141 19.00 -12.56 -4.09
CA ILE A 141 17.83 -11.73 -4.35
C ILE A 141 16.65 -12.29 -3.56
N ILE A 142 15.98 -11.44 -2.77
CA ILE A 142 14.71 -11.70 -2.10
C ILE A 142 13.72 -10.65 -2.61
N ASP A 143 12.92 -10.99 -3.62
CA ASP A 143 12.10 -10.04 -4.34
C ASP A 143 10.73 -10.63 -4.69
N HIS A 144 9.79 -9.79 -5.11
CA HIS A 144 8.44 -10.19 -5.50
C HIS A 144 7.96 -9.48 -6.78
N HIS A 145 8.72 -8.51 -7.27
CA HIS A 145 8.37 -7.73 -8.46
C HIS A 145 8.30 -8.59 -9.71
N GLN A 146 7.65 -8.07 -10.74
CA GLN A 146 7.50 -8.79 -11.99
C GLN A 146 8.85 -9.14 -12.60
N ALA A 147 9.14 -10.43 -12.71
CA ALA A 147 10.35 -10.94 -13.32
C ALA A 147 10.26 -10.84 -14.86
N GLN A 148 11.41 -10.62 -15.51
CA GLN A 148 11.54 -10.71 -16.96
C GLN A 148 11.81 -12.18 -17.36
N GLU A 149 11.75 -12.48 -18.67
CA GLU A 149 12.08 -13.82 -19.19
C GLU A 149 13.51 -14.24 -18.85
N ILE A 150 14.44 -13.28 -18.86
CA ILE A 150 15.83 -13.48 -18.45
C ILE A 150 15.96 -12.93 -17.03
N LEU A 151 16.58 -13.70 -16.15
CA LEU A 151 16.84 -13.32 -14.77
C LEU A 151 18.29 -12.83 -14.59
N PRO A 152 18.57 -11.95 -13.63
CA PRO A 152 19.94 -11.54 -13.31
C PRO A 152 20.76 -12.71 -12.77
N LEU A 153 22.08 -12.68 -12.99
CA LEU A 153 23.03 -13.74 -12.64
C LEU A 153 23.36 -13.78 -11.13
N ALA A 154 22.33 -13.78 -10.28
CA ALA A 154 22.49 -13.95 -8.84
C ALA A 154 22.85 -15.40 -8.48
N ASP A 155 23.42 -15.63 -7.28
CA ASP A 155 23.65 -16.98 -6.79
C ASP A 155 22.35 -17.70 -6.48
N PHE A 156 21.40 -16.96 -5.83
CA PHE A 156 20.05 -17.45 -5.58
C PHE A 156 19.04 -16.32 -5.70
N ILE A 157 17.83 -16.70 -6.11
CA ILE A 157 16.65 -15.81 -6.19
C ILE A 157 15.52 -16.49 -5.41
N ILE A 158 15.09 -15.85 -4.34
CA ILE A 158 13.92 -16.27 -3.55
C ILE A 158 12.77 -15.35 -3.93
N HIS A 159 11.79 -15.92 -4.64
CA HIS A 159 10.71 -15.16 -5.23
C HIS A 159 9.41 -15.97 -5.23
N PRO A 160 8.27 -15.43 -4.73
CA PRO A 160 7.05 -16.21 -4.53
C PRO A 160 6.51 -16.84 -5.84
N ILE A 161 6.49 -16.08 -6.92
CA ILE A 161 5.93 -16.55 -8.20
C ILE A 161 6.91 -17.49 -8.94
N LEU A 162 8.21 -17.21 -8.91
CA LEU A 162 9.21 -18.08 -9.56
C LEU A 162 9.35 -19.41 -8.84
N SER A 163 9.14 -19.44 -7.54
CA SER A 163 9.23 -20.64 -6.69
C SER A 163 7.94 -21.46 -6.62
N HIS A 164 6.90 -21.12 -7.38
CA HIS A 164 5.59 -21.79 -7.28
C HIS A 164 5.06 -21.87 -5.83
N PHE A 165 5.47 -20.93 -4.98
CA PHE A 165 5.06 -20.86 -3.57
C PHE A 165 3.55 -20.73 -3.43
N GLY A 166 2.92 -20.10 -4.38
CA GLY A 166 1.49 -19.94 -4.53
C GLY A 166 1.21 -19.23 -5.84
N GLU A 167 -0.01 -19.37 -6.34
CA GLU A 167 -0.44 -18.65 -7.54
C GLU A 167 -0.66 -17.15 -7.30
N VAL A 168 -0.42 -16.68 -6.05
CA VAL A 168 -0.71 -15.32 -5.61
C VAL A 168 0.59 -14.59 -5.28
N PRO A 169 0.82 -13.38 -5.83
CA PRO A 169 1.97 -12.56 -5.46
C PRO A 169 1.93 -12.20 -3.98
N SER A 170 3.09 -12.09 -3.37
CA SER A 170 3.27 -11.67 -1.98
C SER A 170 4.31 -10.55 -1.92
N SER A 171 4.51 -9.90 -0.77
CA SER A 171 5.43 -8.77 -0.62
C SER A 171 6.88 -9.19 -0.40
N GLY A 172 7.81 -8.26 -0.62
CA GLY A 172 9.24 -8.48 -0.36
C GLY A 172 9.52 -8.81 1.10
N ALA A 173 8.86 -8.15 2.06
CA ALA A 173 9.04 -8.46 3.48
C ALA A 173 8.40 -9.79 3.89
N PHE A 174 7.32 -10.23 3.26
CA PHE A 174 6.80 -11.58 3.46
C PHE A 174 7.81 -12.62 3.00
N THR A 175 8.41 -12.42 1.82
CA THR A 175 9.44 -13.30 1.27
C THR A 175 10.68 -13.34 2.18
N ALA A 176 11.10 -12.18 2.71
CA ALA A 176 12.18 -12.08 3.70
C ALA A 176 11.82 -12.79 5.02
N PHE A 177 10.56 -12.71 5.45
CA PHE A 177 10.09 -13.44 6.63
C PHE A 177 10.17 -14.95 6.41
N MET A 178 9.75 -15.47 5.26
CA MET A 178 9.85 -16.90 4.94
C MET A 178 11.32 -17.35 4.90
N PHE A 179 12.22 -16.53 4.35
CA PHE A 179 13.67 -16.77 4.41
C PHE A 179 14.17 -16.79 5.86
N SER A 180 13.74 -15.83 6.70
CA SER A 180 14.12 -15.79 8.12
C SER A 180 13.66 -17.01 8.89
N LEU A 181 12.48 -17.52 8.57
CA LEU A 181 11.90 -18.71 9.16
C LEU A 181 12.73 -19.97 8.80
N ALA A 182 13.15 -20.10 7.53
CA ALA A 182 14.06 -21.16 7.07
C ALA A 182 15.44 -21.05 7.73
N PHE A 183 15.95 -19.84 7.91
CA PHE A 183 17.26 -19.59 8.51
C PHE A 183 17.29 -19.86 10.01
N LEU A 184 16.31 -19.33 10.77
CA LEU A 184 16.22 -19.44 12.24
C LEU A 184 15.65 -20.78 12.70
N LYS A 185 14.95 -21.51 11.82
CA LYS A 185 14.22 -22.76 12.13
C LYS A 185 13.18 -22.57 13.25
N ARG A 186 12.62 -21.38 13.36
CA ARG A 186 11.55 -21.07 14.32
C ARG A 186 10.68 -19.95 13.78
N PHE A 187 9.40 -19.95 14.15
CA PHE A 187 8.51 -18.82 13.91
C PHE A 187 8.86 -17.68 14.88
N ASP A 188 8.90 -16.44 14.35
CA ASP A 188 9.12 -15.26 15.17
C ASP A 188 7.95 -14.29 15.01
N LYS A 189 7.30 -13.98 16.12
CA LYS A 189 6.09 -13.16 16.15
C LYS A 189 6.34 -11.71 15.73
N TYR A 190 7.50 -11.15 16.06
CA TYR A 190 7.83 -9.78 15.65
C TYR A 190 8.09 -9.70 14.14
N LEU A 191 8.89 -10.62 13.61
CA LEU A 191 9.18 -10.66 12.17
C LEU A 191 7.91 -10.91 11.34
N SER A 192 7.03 -11.80 11.81
CA SER A 192 5.73 -12.04 11.16
C SER A 192 4.83 -10.80 11.19
N THR A 193 4.91 -9.98 12.25
CA THR A 193 4.17 -8.72 12.34
C THR A 193 4.67 -7.70 11.32
N LEU A 194 5.99 -7.56 11.12
CA LEU A 194 6.56 -6.70 10.08
C LEU A 194 6.11 -7.16 8.69
N ALA A 195 6.16 -8.46 8.41
CA ALA A 195 5.68 -9.03 7.15
C ALA A 195 4.18 -8.78 6.92
N ALA A 196 3.35 -8.91 7.95
CA ALA A 196 1.90 -8.64 7.85
C ALA A 196 1.60 -7.15 7.56
N ILE A 197 2.38 -6.23 8.12
CA ILE A 197 2.28 -4.79 7.81
C ILE A 197 2.59 -4.55 6.33
N SER A 198 3.62 -5.18 5.82
CA SER A 198 4.03 -5.06 4.43
C SER A 198 2.95 -5.54 3.45
N LEU A 199 2.29 -6.68 3.70
CA LEU A 199 1.21 -7.18 2.86
C LEU A 199 0.10 -6.16 2.60
N VAL A 200 -0.22 -5.35 3.61
CA VAL A 200 -1.22 -4.29 3.49
C VAL A 200 -0.63 -3.03 2.87
N SER A 201 0.60 -2.66 3.23
CA SER A 201 1.22 -1.42 2.73
C SER A 201 1.55 -1.46 1.24
N ASP A 202 1.87 -2.65 0.74
CA ASP A 202 2.16 -2.90 -0.69
C ASP A 202 0.94 -3.45 -1.47
N ILE A 203 -0.24 -3.38 -0.86
CA ILE A 203 -1.53 -3.71 -1.48
C ILE A 203 -1.52 -5.14 -2.07
N MET A 204 -0.95 -6.09 -1.35
CA MET A 204 -0.92 -7.49 -1.79
C MET A 204 -2.31 -8.13 -1.73
N PRO A 205 -2.62 -9.06 -2.64
CA PRO A 205 -3.87 -9.81 -2.60
C PRO A 205 -4.08 -10.50 -1.26
N LEU A 206 -5.16 -10.16 -0.53
CA LEU A 206 -5.46 -10.73 0.80
C LEU A 206 -6.20 -12.07 0.69
N VAL A 207 -5.57 -13.01 0.00
CA VAL A 207 -6.02 -14.39 -0.18
C VAL A 207 -4.89 -15.36 0.17
N SER A 208 -5.17 -16.66 0.29
CA SER A 208 -4.18 -17.71 0.55
C SER A 208 -3.25 -17.37 1.74
N TYR A 209 -1.94 -17.55 1.59
CA TYR A 209 -0.92 -17.32 2.62
C TYR A 209 -0.87 -15.87 3.12
N ASN A 210 -1.05 -14.89 2.26
CA ASN A 210 -1.08 -13.48 2.64
C ASN A 210 -2.19 -13.22 3.66
N ARG A 211 -3.40 -13.69 3.35
CA ARG A 211 -4.54 -13.59 4.26
C ARG A 211 -4.30 -14.35 5.56
N ASN A 212 -3.76 -15.56 5.48
CA ASN A 212 -3.50 -16.39 6.64
C ASN A 212 -2.51 -15.72 7.59
N LEU A 213 -1.40 -15.18 7.08
CA LEU A 213 -0.44 -14.46 7.92
C LEU A 213 -1.08 -13.24 8.59
N LEU A 214 -1.75 -12.41 7.81
CA LEU A 214 -2.38 -11.20 8.35
C LEU A 214 -3.44 -11.53 9.40
N ARG A 215 -4.30 -12.53 9.17
CA ARG A 215 -5.30 -13.00 10.14
C ARG A 215 -4.66 -13.50 11.44
N MET A 216 -3.64 -14.34 11.31
CA MET A 216 -2.93 -14.89 12.46
C MET A 216 -2.28 -13.78 13.28
N VAL A 217 -1.62 -12.85 12.63
CA VAL A 217 -0.96 -11.72 13.32
C VAL A 217 -2.01 -10.83 13.99
N ILE A 218 -3.10 -10.45 13.31
CA ILE A 218 -4.17 -9.64 13.91
C ILE A 218 -4.79 -10.34 15.13
N ALA A 219 -5.08 -11.64 15.03
CA ALA A 219 -5.71 -12.40 16.11
C ALA A 219 -4.81 -12.55 17.35
N ASN A 220 -3.48 -12.57 17.17
CA ASN A 220 -2.50 -12.80 18.22
C ASN A 220 -1.74 -11.53 18.63
N TYR A 221 -2.06 -10.36 18.07
CA TYR A 221 -1.43 -9.10 18.47
C TYR A 221 -1.96 -8.64 19.83
N HIS A 222 -1.06 -8.29 20.72
CA HIS A 222 -1.39 -7.72 22.02
C HIS A 222 -0.80 -6.32 22.18
N ASP A 223 -1.62 -5.37 22.61
CA ASP A 223 -1.16 -4.00 22.89
C ASP A 223 0.00 -4.02 23.90
N ARG A 224 0.98 -3.17 23.66
CA ARG A 224 2.22 -3.01 24.43
C ARG A 224 3.23 -4.15 24.28
N GLU A 225 3.03 -5.03 23.32
CA GLU A 225 3.97 -6.11 23.02
C GLU A 225 5.16 -5.60 22.21
N PHE A 226 4.89 -4.79 21.20
CA PHE A 226 5.91 -4.22 20.30
C PHE A 226 5.83 -2.70 20.31
N PHE A 227 6.71 -2.05 21.06
CA PHE A 227 6.71 -0.60 21.23
C PHE A 227 6.66 0.15 19.88
N GLN A 228 7.45 -0.30 18.88
CA GLN A 228 7.52 0.33 17.57
C GLN A 228 6.16 0.35 16.86
N ILE A 229 5.47 -0.77 16.89
CA ILE A 229 4.17 -0.94 16.25
C ILE A 229 3.10 -0.15 17.00
N ASP A 230 3.10 -0.23 18.34
CA ASP A 230 2.15 0.51 19.18
C ASP A 230 2.31 2.02 19.02
N ALA A 231 3.54 2.53 18.92
CA ALA A 231 3.81 3.94 18.70
C ALA A 231 3.31 4.43 17.33
N LEU A 232 3.36 3.59 16.31
CA LEU A 232 2.86 3.92 14.97
C LEU A 232 1.34 3.83 14.87
N LYS A 233 0.71 2.80 15.47
CA LYS A 233 -0.75 2.61 15.42
C LYS A 233 -1.50 3.56 16.36
N GLU A 234 -0.81 4.13 17.36
CA GLU A 234 -1.41 4.97 18.41
C GLU A 234 -2.44 4.15 19.23
N ASP A 235 -3.57 4.74 19.59
CA ASP A 235 -4.65 4.07 20.36
C ASP A 235 -5.58 3.21 19.50
N GLU A 236 -5.29 3.05 18.20
CA GLU A 236 -6.13 2.26 17.30
C GLU A 236 -5.87 0.74 17.46
N PRO A 237 -6.87 -0.12 17.24
CA PRO A 237 -6.66 -1.56 17.22
C PRO A 237 -5.73 -1.95 16.07
N PHE A 238 -4.91 -2.99 16.28
CA PHE A 238 -4.07 -3.51 15.20
C PHE A 238 -4.92 -4.34 14.22
N ASN A 239 -5.14 -3.81 13.03
CA ASN A 239 -5.86 -4.45 11.93
C ASN A 239 -5.44 -3.86 10.58
N GLU A 240 -5.98 -4.41 9.47
CA GLU A 240 -5.68 -3.96 8.11
C GLU A 240 -5.97 -2.47 7.88
N THR A 241 -7.03 -1.96 8.47
CA THR A 241 -7.39 -0.54 8.34
C THR A 241 -6.37 0.35 9.04
N THR A 242 -5.96 0.00 10.25
CA THR A 242 -4.94 0.75 11.00
C THR A 242 -3.57 0.66 10.32
N ILE A 243 -3.22 -0.50 9.80
CA ILE A 243 -1.99 -0.66 9.01
C ILE A 243 -2.00 0.30 7.80
N GLY A 244 -3.07 0.26 7.00
CA GLY A 244 -3.16 1.06 5.77
C GLY A 244 -3.32 2.57 6.00
N LEU A 245 -3.95 3.00 7.10
CA LEU A 245 -4.26 4.42 7.35
C LEU A 245 -3.33 5.11 8.35
N LYS A 246 -2.67 4.36 9.24
CA LYS A 246 -1.82 4.93 10.30
C LYS A 246 -0.36 4.50 10.18
N ILE A 247 -0.08 3.18 10.07
CA ILE A 247 1.29 2.66 10.11
C ILE A 247 2.01 2.91 8.78
N ALA A 248 1.53 2.34 7.67
CA ALA A 248 2.17 2.45 6.37
C ALA A 248 2.36 3.91 5.88
N PRO A 249 1.39 4.83 6.03
CA PRO A 249 1.59 6.21 5.62
C PRO A 249 2.69 6.96 6.38
N LYS A 250 2.94 6.62 7.66
CA LYS A 250 4.02 7.21 8.45
C LYS A 250 5.40 6.77 7.94
N ILE A 251 5.54 5.49 7.62
CA ILE A 251 6.78 4.92 7.07
C ILE A 251 7.03 5.50 5.67
N ASN A 252 6.04 5.41 4.79
CA ASN A 252 6.12 5.92 3.42
C ASN A 252 6.37 7.43 3.34
N ALA A 253 6.01 8.20 4.37
CA ALA A 253 6.29 9.64 4.41
C ALA A 253 7.79 9.93 4.38
N ILE A 254 8.60 9.09 5.04
CA ILE A 254 10.05 9.22 5.10
C ILE A 254 10.65 9.06 3.70
N GLY A 255 10.37 7.93 3.01
CA GLY A 255 10.85 7.69 1.64
C GLY A 255 10.36 8.71 0.59
N ARG A 256 9.30 9.47 0.91
CA ARG A 256 8.75 10.52 0.03
C ARG A 256 9.34 11.90 0.26
N LEU A 257 9.80 12.21 1.46
CA LEU A 257 10.19 13.59 1.84
C LEU A 257 11.64 13.73 2.26
N ILE A 258 12.27 12.66 2.75
CA ILE A 258 13.63 12.73 3.28
C ILE A 258 14.64 12.50 2.18
N ASP A 259 15.66 13.36 2.13
CA ASP A 259 16.81 13.26 1.25
C ASP A 259 18.00 12.72 2.05
N GLY A 260 18.91 11.98 1.41
CA GLY A 260 20.11 11.42 2.04
C GLY A 260 19.86 10.15 2.86
N ASP A 261 20.88 9.78 3.65
CA ASP A 261 20.95 8.49 4.38
C ASP A 261 20.03 8.39 5.60
N ASP A 262 19.33 9.46 5.95
CA ASP A 262 18.44 9.49 7.13
C ASP A 262 17.31 8.47 7.07
N ILE A 263 16.95 7.99 5.87
CA ILE A 263 15.95 6.93 5.69
C ILE A 263 16.34 5.63 6.42
N ASN A 264 17.64 5.34 6.55
CA ASN A 264 18.16 4.17 7.26
C ASN A 264 17.80 4.15 8.75
N ARG A 265 17.42 5.30 9.32
CA ARG A 265 16.87 5.39 10.69
C ARG A 265 15.58 4.60 10.87
N LEU A 266 14.83 4.32 9.80
CA LEU A 266 13.65 3.45 9.87
C LEU A 266 14.02 2.02 10.22
N VAL A 267 15.07 1.46 9.60
CA VAL A 267 15.56 0.13 9.94
C VAL A 267 16.06 0.10 11.38
N ALA A 268 16.80 1.13 11.81
CA ALA A 268 17.22 1.26 13.22
C ALA A 268 16.01 1.32 14.15
N PHE A 269 14.95 2.08 13.84
CA PHE A 269 13.72 2.13 14.62
C PHE A 269 13.10 0.75 14.83
N PHE A 270 13.01 -0.10 13.78
CA PHE A 270 12.41 -1.43 13.90
C PHE A 270 13.33 -2.50 14.50
N THR A 271 14.64 -2.25 14.53
CA THR A 271 15.61 -3.29 14.96
C THR A 271 16.29 -2.99 16.28
N GLU A 272 16.27 -1.74 16.76
CA GLU A 272 16.88 -1.33 18.02
C GLU A 272 15.98 -1.61 19.22
N GLY A 273 16.59 -1.64 20.43
CA GLY A 273 15.89 -1.88 21.69
C GLY A 273 15.98 -0.73 22.69
N ASP A 274 16.85 0.28 22.46
CA ASP A 274 16.99 1.41 23.37
C ASP A 274 15.78 2.33 23.29
N LYS A 275 15.05 2.42 24.42
CA LYS A 275 13.77 3.16 24.47
C LYS A 275 13.95 4.67 24.21
N SER A 276 15.07 5.26 24.60
CA SER A 276 15.30 6.69 24.42
C SER A 276 15.51 7.03 22.95
N GLN A 277 16.23 6.18 22.23
CA GLN A 277 16.39 6.29 20.78
C GLN A 277 15.08 6.06 20.04
N LEU A 278 14.30 5.06 20.45
CA LEU A 278 12.99 4.78 19.85
C LEU A 278 12.03 5.97 20.00
N LEU A 279 12.03 6.67 21.14
CA LEU A 279 11.23 7.89 21.32
C LEU A 279 11.67 9.03 20.40
N SER A 280 12.96 9.18 20.15
CA SER A 280 13.48 10.14 19.19
C SER A 280 13.04 9.81 17.76
N TYR A 281 13.15 8.55 17.35
CA TYR A 281 12.73 8.11 16.02
C TYR A 281 11.24 8.32 15.78
N ILE A 282 10.37 7.98 16.74
CA ILE A 282 8.93 8.17 16.56
C ILE A 282 8.53 9.65 16.49
N SER A 283 9.19 10.53 17.25
CA SER A 283 8.99 11.98 17.11
C SER A 283 9.30 12.45 15.70
N TRP A 284 10.46 12.07 15.18
CA TRP A 284 10.88 12.40 13.82
C TRP A 284 9.92 11.83 12.76
N ILE A 285 9.50 10.55 12.88
CA ILE A 285 8.53 9.92 11.95
C ILE A 285 7.23 10.72 11.93
N ASN A 286 6.70 11.11 13.10
CA ASN A 286 5.46 11.88 13.18
C ASN A 286 5.61 13.28 12.58
N GLU A 287 6.70 13.99 12.81
CA GLU A 287 6.99 15.31 12.23
C GLU A 287 7.03 15.26 10.69
N VAL A 288 7.73 14.27 10.14
CA VAL A 288 7.80 14.08 8.69
C VAL A 288 6.43 13.73 8.11
N ASN A 289 5.66 12.89 8.79
CA ASN A 289 4.31 12.54 8.34
C ASN A 289 3.35 13.75 8.38
N GLU A 290 3.42 14.61 9.40
CA GLU A 290 2.63 15.86 9.43
C GLU A 290 3.06 16.84 8.33
N SER A 291 4.36 16.94 8.04
CA SER A 291 4.88 17.71 6.92
C SER A 291 4.33 17.19 5.58
N ARG A 292 4.30 15.86 5.40
CA ARG A 292 3.71 15.22 4.22
C ARG A 292 2.22 15.58 4.07
N LYS A 293 1.43 15.47 5.14
CA LYS A 293 0.00 15.80 5.12
C LYS A 293 -0.23 17.25 4.73
N THR A 294 0.51 18.16 5.35
CA THR A 294 0.41 19.60 5.10
C THR A 294 0.78 19.93 3.65
N ALA A 295 1.92 19.43 3.17
CA ALA A 295 2.38 19.68 1.81
C ALA A 295 1.41 19.11 0.75
N SER A 296 0.92 17.90 0.97
CA SER A 296 -0.04 17.26 0.05
C SER A 296 -1.38 18.00 0.01
N LYS A 297 -1.87 18.46 1.16
CA LYS A 297 -3.10 19.26 1.26
C LYS A 297 -2.94 20.62 0.58
N SER A 298 -1.89 21.36 0.90
CA SER A 298 -1.64 22.69 0.30
C SER A 298 -1.54 22.60 -1.23
N ALA A 299 -0.88 21.59 -1.76
CA ALA A 299 -0.78 21.39 -3.20
C ALA A 299 -2.13 21.02 -3.84
N SER A 300 -2.96 20.23 -3.15
CA SER A 300 -4.31 19.92 -3.62
C SER A 300 -5.24 21.14 -3.56
N ASP A 301 -5.16 21.94 -2.49
CA ASP A 301 -6.00 23.13 -2.30
C ASP A 301 -5.62 24.27 -3.29
N SER A 302 -4.38 24.32 -3.77
CA SER A 302 -3.95 25.29 -4.79
C SER A 302 -4.64 25.12 -6.16
N LEU A 303 -5.33 24.01 -6.35
CA LEU A 303 -6.09 23.67 -7.56
C LEU A 303 -7.59 24.02 -7.48
N ASP A 304 -8.00 24.94 -6.60
CA ASP A 304 -9.40 25.32 -6.40
C ASP A 304 -10.10 25.95 -7.64
N HIS A 305 -9.42 26.04 -8.77
CA HIS A 305 -9.97 26.60 -10.01
C HIS A 305 -10.15 25.55 -11.13
N TYR A 306 -10.26 24.26 -10.78
CA TYR A 306 -10.61 23.25 -11.78
C TYR A 306 -12.07 23.45 -12.24
N SER A 307 -12.26 23.64 -13.55
CA SER A 307 -13.60 23.70 -14.13
C SER A 307 -14.20 22.29 -14.19
N PRO A 308 -15.42 22.08 -13.67
CA PRO A 308 -16.10 20.77 -13.77
C PRO A 308 -16.26 20.25 -15.21
N ASP A 309 -16.13 21.13 -16.22
CA ASP A 309 -16.23 20.78 -17.64
C ASP A 309 -14.91 20.23 -18.24
N GLU A 310 -13.80 20.32 -17.51
CA GLU A 310 -12.52 19.77 -17.97
C GLU A 310 -12.48 18.25 -17.77
N PRO A 311 -12.16 17.46 -18.81
CA PRO A 311 -12.22 15.99 -18.73
C PRO A 311 -11.02 15.38 -18.00
N ALA A 312 -9.96 16.16 -17.76
CA ALA A 312 -8.74 15.72 -17.09
C ALA A 312 -8.03 16.88 -16.41
N ILE A 313 -7.24 16.58 -15.39
CA ILE A 313 -6.35 17.54 -14.71
C ILE A 313 -4.91 17.28 -15.14
N VAL A 314 -4.23 18.33 -15.64
CA VAL A 314 -2.78 18.31 -15.88
C VAL A 314 -2.18 19.55 -15.22
N HIS A 315 -1.47 19.32 -14.10
CA HIS A 315 -1.03 20.40 -13.21
C HIS A 315 0.46 20.31 -12.90
N VAL A 316 1.16 21.46 -12.94
CA VAL A 316 2.55 21.59 -12.50
C VAL A 316 2.56 22.23 -11.11
N THR A 317 3.32 21.64 -10.18
CA THR A 317 3.45 22.07 -8.79
C THR A 317 4.93 22.15 -8.38
N ASP A 318 5.23 22.90 -7.34
CA ASP A 318 6.55 22.93 -6.69
C ASP A 318 6.71 21.85 -5.61
N ALA A 319 5.72 20.97 -5.46
CA ALA A 319 5.80 19.87 -4.51
C ALA A 319 6.92 18.88 -4.86
N LYS A 320 7.51 18.25 -3.85
CA LYS A 320 8.52 17.19 -4.04
C LYS A 320 7.96 16.04 -4.88
N GLU A 321 8.78 15.44 -5.74
CA GLU A 321 8.42 14.33 -6.64
C GLU A 321 7.70 13.19 -5.89
N GLY A 322 8.15 12.80 -4.69
CA GLY A 322 7.54 11.76 -3.86
C GLY A 322 6.08 12.03 -3.44
N LEU A 323 5.58 13.26 -3.57
CA LEU A 323 4.21 13.63 -3.23
C LEU A 323 3.25 13.64 -4.44
N LEU A 324 3.76 13.64 -5.66
CA LEU A 324 2.95 13.82 -6.87
C LEU A 324 1.83 12.77 -6.98
N GLY A 325 2.14 11.51 -6.69
CA GLY A 325 1.16 10.43 -6.72
C GLY A 325 0.06 10.57 -5.65
N LEU A 326 0.39 11.12 -4.48
CA LEU A 326 -0.60 11.40 -3.43
C LEU A 326 -1.53 12.54 -3.82
N ILE A 327 -0.96 13.61 -4.37
CA ILE A 327 -1.72 14.78 -4.86
C ILE A 327 -2.64 14.34 -6.01
N ALA A 328 -2.11 13.60 -7.00
CA ALA A 328 -2.90 13.08 -8.11
C ALA A 328 -4.07 12.21 -7.63
N ASN A 329 -3.83 11.34 -6.63
CA ASN A 329 -4.87 10.49 -6.07
C ASN A 329 -5.95 11.29 -5.32
N GLN A 330 -5.58 12.33 -4.57
CA GLN A 330 -6.54 13.25 -3.93
C GLN A 330 -7.42 13.95 -4.96
N LEU A 331 -6.83 14.39 -6.09
CA LEU A 331 -7.56 15.03 -7.17
C LEU A 331 -8.50 14.07 -7.89
N VAL A 332 -8.07 12.84 -8.17
CA VAL A 332 -8.94 11.79 -8.73
C VAL A 332 -10.12 11.52 -7.81
N ASN A 333 -9.88 11.38 -6.50
CA ASN A 333 -10.96 11.13 -5.54
C ASN A 333 -11.95 12.30 -5.46
N LYS A 334 -11.47 13.55 -5.60
CA LYS A 334 -12.30 14.75 -5.54
C LYS A 334 -13.09 14.99 -6.84
N TYR A 335 -12.46 14.82 -7.98
CA TYR A 335 -13.01 15.24 -9.27
C TYR A 335 -13.44 14.09 -10.20
N GLN A 336 -13.05 12.84 -9.87
CA GLN A 336 -13.38 11.63 -10.64
C GLN A 336 -12.96 11.69 -12.12
N VAL A 337 -11.83 12.32 -12.41
CA VAL A 337 -11.22 12.44 -13.74
C VAL A 337 -9.74 12.02 -13.70
N PRO A 338 -9.14 11.59 -14.83
CA PRO A 338 -7.70 11.34 -14.89
C PRO A 338 -6.89 12.58 -14.52
N CYS A 339 -5.89 12.41 -13.66
CA CYS A 339 -5.08 13.50 -13.12
C CYS A 339 -3.59 13.22 -13.30
N ILE A 340 -2.87 14.15 -13.93
CA ILE A 340 -1.40 14.15 -13.98
C ILE A 340 -0.90 15.35 -13.18
N VAL A 341 -0.07 15.07 -12.17
CA VAL A 341 0.63 16.11 -11.40
C VAL A 341 2.11 16.01 -11.69
N LEU A 342 2.72 17.14 -12.05
CA LEU A 342 4.11 17.22 -12.47
C LEU A 342 4.89 18.18 -11.58
N THR A 343 6.20 17.96 -11.46
CA THR A 343 7.15 18.90 -10.85
C THR A 343 8.39 19.04 -11.73
N LYS A 344 9.03 20.19 -11.64
CA LYS A 344 10.30 20.44 -12.35
C LYS A 344 11.44 19.70 -11.65
N ASP A 345 12.36 19.17 -12.45
CA ASP A 345 13.65 18.69 -11.93
C ASP A 345 14.53 19.88 -11.47
N LYS A 346 15.70 19.58 -10.91
CA LYS A 346 16.64 20.62 -10.40
C LYS A 346 17.13 21.59 -11.50
N SER A 347 17.17 21.17 -12.76
CA SER A 347 17.58 22.02 -13.89
C SER A 347 16.43 22.89 -14.41
N GLY A 348 15.19 22.47 -14.20
CA GLY A 348 14.00 23.07 -14.78
C GLY A 348 13.72 22.65 -16.24
N ASP A 349 14.58 21.83 -16.83
CA ASP A 349 14.47 21.38 -18.22
C ASP A 349 13.50 20.21 -18.35
N LEU A 350 13.36 19.39 -17.31
CA LEU A 350 12.50 18.23 -17.28
C LEU A 350 11.32 18.40 -16.33
N LEU A 351 10.21 17.79 -16.70
CA LEU A 351 9.05 17.62 -15.84
C LEU A 351 8.91 16.13 -15.51
N LYS A 352 8.90 15.79 -14.24
CA LYS A 352 8.58 14.47 -13.72
C LYS A 352 7.15 14.47 -13.22
N GLY A 353 6.36 13.48 -13.62
CA GLY A 353 4.93 13.43 -13.32
C GLY A 353 4.45 12.11 -12.77
N SER A 354 3.37 12.18 -12.01
CA SER A 354 2.60 11.02 -11.59
C SER A 354 1.16 11.17 -12.05
N CYS A 355 0.66 10.15 -12.74
CA CYS A 355 -0.71 10.04 -13.19
C CYS A 355 -1.48 9.09 -12.27
N ARG A 356 -2.74 9.45 -11.99
CA ARG A 356 -3.76 8.60 -11.41
C ARG A 356 -5.04 8.75 -12.20
N ALA A 357 -5.82 7.69 -12.29
CA ALA A 357 -7.07 7.73 -13.03
C ALA A 357 -8.17 6.95 -12.31
N PRO A 358 -9.44 7.35 -12.49
CA PRO A 358 -10.58 6.57 -12.03
C PRO A 358 -10.65 5.25 -12.79
N GLU A 359 -11.39 4.30 -12.22
CA GLU A 359 -11.66 3.01 -12.84
C GLU A 359 -12.28 3.18 -14.25
N GLY A 360 -11.80 2.40 -15.22
CA GLY A 360 -12.24 2.48 -16.61
C GLY A 360 -11.35 3.34 -17.52
N PHE A 361 -10.27 3.95 -17.01
CA PHE A 361 -9.24 4.62 -17.81
C PHE A 361 -7.89 3.92 -17.63
N ASN A 362 -7.20 3.63 -18.73
CA ASN A 362 -5.88 2.98 -18.70
C ASN A 362 -4.75 3.99 -18.90
N VAL A 363 -4.03 4.28 -17.83
CA VAL A 363 -2.91 5.24 -17.82
C VAL A 363 -1.76 4.81 -18.72
N VAL A 364 -1.42 3.52 -18.75
CA VAL A 364 -0.31 3.01 -19.56
C VAL A 364 -0.61 3.13 -21.04
N GLU A 365 -1.82 2.76 -21.47
CA GLU A 365 -2.25 2.93 -22.87
C GLU A 365 -2.26 4.40 -23.29
N ALA A 366 -2.68 5.29 -22.38
CA ALA A 366 -2.62 6.74 -22.62
C ALA A 366 -1.18 7.22 -22.82
N PHE A 367 -0.24 6.79 -21.97
CA PHE A 367 1.16 7.12 -22.11
C PHE A 367 1.80 6.52 -23.36
N GLN A 368 1.44 5.28 -23.72
CA GLN A 368 1.87 4.67 -24.99
C GLN A 368 1.44 5.50 -26.20
N THR A 369 0.18 5.93 -26.20
CA THR A 369 -0.38 6.78 -27.28
C THR A 369 0.36 8.13 -27.39
N LEU A 370 0.79 8.67 -26.24
CA LEU A 370 1.48 9.96 -26.14
C LEU A 370 3.01 9.83 -26.04
N SER A 371 3.56 8.65 -26.27
CA SER A 371 4.98 8.32 -26.07
C SER A 371 5.95 9.26 -26.80
N LYS A 372 5.56 9.79 -27.97
CA LYS A 372 6.37 10.77 -28.73
C LYS A 372 6.67 12.08 -27.99
N TYR A 373 5.92 12.39 -26.95
CA TYR A 373 6.12 13.57 -26.11
C TYR A 373 6.83 13.26 -24.79
N LEU A 374 7.02 11.96 -24.47
CA LEU A 374 7.58 11.49 -23.21
C LEU A 374 9.02 10.98 -23.43
N LEU A 375 9.90 11.28 -22.50
CA LEU A 375 11.25 10.73 -22.44
C LEU A 375 11.27 9.36 -21.77
N ALA A 376 10.42 9.18 -20.75
CA ALA A 376 10.23 7.93 -20.04
C ALA A 376 8.80 7.86 -19.50
N TYR A 377 8.24 6.64 -19.42
CA TYR A 377 6.96 6.39 -18.79
C TYR A 377 6.85 4.92 -18.36
N GLY A 378 5.97 4.67 -17.39
CA GLY A 378 5.68 3.32 -16.90
C GLY A 378 4.57 3.32 -15.87
N GLY A 379 4.12 2.13 -15.46
CA GLY A 379 3.09 1.96 -14.45
C GLY A 379 2.08 0.87 -14.79
N HIS A 380 0.87 1.02 -14.25
CA HIS A 380 -0.27 0.11 -14.39
C HIS A 380 -1.50 0.85 -14.90
N ALA A 381 -2.60 0.14 -15.11
CA ALA A 381 -3.84 0.72 -15.68
C ALA A 381 -4.35 1.94 -14.89
N SER A 382 -4.31 1.94 -13.56
CA SER A 382 -4.84 3.03 -12.71
C SER A 382 -3.80 4.08 -12.30
N ALA A 383 -2.50 3.81 -12.48
CA ALA A 383 -1.42 4.64 -11.96
C ALA A 383 -0.17 4.54 -12.83
N GLY A 384 0.50 5.66 -13.09
CA GLY A 384 1.75 5.67 -13.86
C GLY A 384 2.62 6.87 -13.54
N GLY A 385 3.91 6.74 -13.89
CA GLY A 385 4.88 7.82 -13.88
C GLY A 385 5.29 8.22 -15.28
N CYS A 386 5.66 9.47 -15.48
CA CYS A 386 6.19 9.96 -16.76
C CYS A 386 7.26 11.03 -16.55
N THR A 387 8.13 11.16 -17.54
CA THR A 387 9.11 12.24 -17.64
C THR A 387 9.02 12.85 -19.04
N LEU A 388 9.00 14.17 -19.14
CA LEU A 388 8.96 14.89 -20.40
C LEU A 388 9.86 16.14 -20.37
N ASP A 389 10.30 16.59 -21.55
CA ASP A 389 10.96 17.88 -21.69
C ASP A 389 9.94 19.00 -21.42
N SER A 390 10.32 20.00 -20.61
CA SER A 390 9.45 21.14 -20.26
C SER A 390 8.91 21.87 -21.49
N LYS A 391 9.63 21.85 -22.62
CA LYS A 391 9.21 22.43 -23.90
C LYS A 391 8.00 21.73 -24.51
N ASN A 392 7.81 20.45 -24.20
CA ASN A 392 6.71 19.63 -24.71
C ASN A 392 5.45 19.74 -23.85
N PHE A 393 5.50 20.45 -22.72
CA PHE A 393 4.41 20.44 -21.73
C PHE A 393 3.06 20.87 -22.31
N GLU A 394 2.99 22.00 -22.99
CA GLU A 394 1.73 22.53 -23.50
C GLU A 394 1.10 21.62 -24.56
N ILE A 395 1.92 21.05 -25.45
CA ILE A 395 1.42 20.12 -26.47
C ILE A 395 1.00 18.78 -25.84
N PHE A 396 1.78 18.27 -24.88
CA PHE A 396 1.43 17.06 -24.14
C PHE A 396 0.11 17.22 -23.39
N LYS A 397 -0.07 18.35 -22.66
CA LYS A 397 -1.30 18.68 -21.93
C LYS A 397 -2.51 18.71 -22.87
N ALA A 398 -2.40 19.41 -24.00
CA ALA A 398 -3.49 19.50 -24.97
C ALA A 398 -3.88 18.13 -25.56
N GLU A 399 -2.91 17.31 -25.92
CA GLU A 399 -3.16 15.97 -26.49
C GLU A 399 -3.65 14.98 -25.42
N PHE A 400 -3.20 15.08 -24.18
CA PHE A 400 -3.74 14.27 -23.10
C PHE A 400 -5.23 14.58 -22.82
N ILE A 401 -5.58 15.86 -22.73
CA ILE A 401 -6.98 16.29 -22.56
C ILE A 401 -7.85 15.82 -23.73
N LYS A 402 -7.36 15.91 -24.95
CA LYS A 402 -8.05 15.44 -26.15
C LYS A 402 -8.24 13.92 -26.13
N LEU A 403 -7.22 13.17 -25.70
CA LEU A 403 -7.29 11.71 -25.56
C LEU A 403 -8.36 11.32 -24.54
N VAL A 404 -8.37 11.95 -23.36
CA VAL A 404 -9.37 11.66 -22.32
C VAL A 404 -10.78 11.99 -22.81
N LYS A 405 -10.98 13.08 -23.54
CA LYS A 405 -12.28 13.41 -24.19
C LYS A 405 -12.76 12.32 -25.14
N ALA A 406 -11.84 11.72 -25.87
CA ALA A 406 -12.16 10.66 -26.84
C ALA A 406 -12.35 9.27 -26.19
N THR A 407 -11.96 9.12 -24.92
CA THR A 407 -12.04 7.86 -24.18
C THR A 407 -13.12 7.96 -23.08
N PRO A 408 -14.37 7.60 -23.36
CA PRO A 408 -15.43 7.66 -22.36
C PRO A 408 -15.09 6.78 -21.15
N LEU A 409 -15.14 7.33 -19.95
CA LEU A 409 -15.00 6.56 -18.72
C LEU A 409 -16.18 5.58 -18.59
N GLN A 410 -15.90 4.30 -18.66
CA GLN A 410 -16.92 3.30 -18.41
C GLN A 410 -17.10 3.17 -16.90
N LYS A 411 -18.29 3.53 -16.40
CA LYS A 411 -18.64 3.24 -15.00
C LYS A 411 -18.73 1.73 -14.82
N VAL A 412 -17.77 1.15 -14.15
CA VAL A 412 -17.83 -0.26 -13.76
C VAL A 412 -18.89 -0.41 -12.67
N LYS A 413 -19.90 -1.22 -12.92
CA LYS A 413 -20.94 -1.50 -11.94
C LYS A 413 -20.36 -2.48 -10.91
N LYS A 414 -20.17 -2.00 -9.69
CA LYS A 414 -19.72 -2.83 -8.56
C LYS A 414 -20.90 -3.61 -7.99
N ASP A 415 -20.66 -4.86 -7.65
CA ASP A 415 -21.63 -5.65 -6.92
C ASP A 415 -21.93 -5.03 -5.57
N GLN A 416 -23.21 -5.02 -5.21
CA GLN A 416 -23.69 -4.37 -4.00
C GLN A 416 -24.66 -5.28 -3.25
N ILE A 417 -24.57 -5.29 -1.93
CA ILE A 417 -25.52 -5.98 -1.07
C ILE A 417 -26.59 -4.98 -0.64
N SER A 418 -27.84 -5.17 -1.12
CA SER A 418 -28.96 -4.36 -0.66
C SER A 418 -29.33 -4.74 0.78
N ILE A 419 -29.37 -3.71 1.66
CA ILE A 419 -29.77 -3.82 3.07
C ILE A 419 -30.89 -2.83 3.40
N GLY A 420 -31.62 -3.10 4.46
CA GLY A 420 -32.58 -2.15 5.04
C GLY A 420 -31.91 -1.20 6.04
N ILE A 421 -32.55 -0.08 6.34
CA ILE A 421 -32.06 0.87 7.36
C ILE A 421 -31.94 0.21 8.76
N THR A 422 -32.82 -0.76 9.04
CA THR A 422 -32.80 -1.56 10.28
C THR A 422 -31.63 -2.53 10.37
N ASP A 423 -31.00 -2.85 9.24
CA ASP A 423 -29.80 -3.70 9.18
C ASP A 423 -28.51 -2.93 9.55
N ILE A 424 -28.60 -1.60 9.74
CA ILE A 424 -27.49 -0.80 10.28
C ILE A 424 -27.46 -1.01 11.79
N ASN A 425 -26.82 -2.07 12.24
CA ASN A 425 -26.74 -2.47 13.62
C ASN A 425 -25.46 -3.25 13.92
N GLU A 426 -25.22 -3.54 15.21
CA GLU A 426 -24.01 -4.24 15.67
C GLU A 426 -23.93 -5.70 15.16
N ASP A 427 -25.08 -6.38 15.07
CA ASP A 427 -25.10 -7.78 14.59
C ASP A 427 -24.70 -7.86 13.11
N SER A 428 -25.21 -6.97 12.27
CA SER A 428 -24.81 -6.89 10.86
C SER A 428 -23.34 -6.53 10.71
N TYR A 429 -22.84 -5.61 11.54
CA TYR A 429 -21.42 -5.27 11.55
C TYR A 429 -20.57 -6.50 11.92
N ARG A 430 -20.93 -7.25 12.97
CA ARG A 430 -20.20 -8.47 13.37
C ARG A 430 -20.21 -9.55 12.29
N ILE A 431 -21.34 -9.74 11.62
CA ILE A 431 -21.44 -10.70 10.50
C ILE A 431 -20.48 -10.30 9.37
N ILE A 432 -20.44 -9.02 8.98
CA ILE A 432 -19.50 -8.53 7.97
C ILE A 432 -18.06 -8.72 8.44
N GLN A 433 -17.74 -8.36 9.68
CA GLN A 433 -16.39 -8.49 10.22
C GLN A 433 -15.88 -9.95 10.29
N ALA A 434 -16.77 -10.94 10.30
CA ALA A 434 -16.36 -12.34 10.20
C ALA A 434 -15.68 -12.68 8.85
N PHE A 435 -15.85 -11.83 7.83
CA PHE A 435 -15.18 -11.95 6.53
C PHE A 435 -13.88 -11.14 6.44
N SER A 436 -13.50 -10.37 7.48
CA SER A 436 -12.22 -9.63 7.51
C SER A 436 -11.00 -10.57 7.62
N PRO A 437 -9.78 -10.10 7.35
CA PRO A 437 -9.37 -8.76 6.91
C PRO A 437 -9.77 -8.48 5.46
N PHE A 438 -9.99 -7.19 5.17
CA PHE A 438 -10.36 -6.72 3.83
C PHE A 438 -9.21 -5.98 3.16
N GLY A 439 -9.12 -6.09 1.83
CA GLY A 439 -8.09 -5.43 1.04
C GLY A 439 -8.12 -5.85 -0.42
N GLU A 440 -6.96 -5.85 -1.06
CA GLU A 440 -6.86 -6.25 -2.46
C GLU A 440 -7.31 -7.69 -2.66
N SER A 441 -8.04 -7.95 -3.75
CA SER A 441 -8.69 -9.23 -4.09
C SER A 441 -9.71 -9.77 -3.07
N TRP A 442 -9.90 -9.09 -1.95
CA TRP A 442 -10.91 -9.40 -0.93
C TRP A 442 -11.48 -8.11 -0.32
N PRO A 443 -12.19 -7.30 -1.12
CA PRO A 443 -12.67 -5.98 -0.69
C PRO A 443 -13.75 -6.07 0.39
N ALA A 444 -13.86 -5.03 1.22
CA ALA A 444 -15.01 -4.90 2.11
C ALA A 444 -16.32 -4.86 1.28
N PRO A 445 -17.40 -5.53 1.75
CA PRO A 445 -18.62 -5.60 0.96
C PRO A 445 -19.25 -4.23 0.80
N LEU A 446 -19.59 -3.88 -0.43
CA LEU A 446 -20.30 -2.65 -0.75
C LEU A 446 -21.79 -2.83 -0.48
N LEU A 447 -22.31 -2.03 0.44
CA LEU A 447 -23.71 -2.09 0.87
C LEU A 447 -24.53 -0.99 0.20
N SER A 448 -25.81 -1.24 -0.08
CA SER A 448 -26.71 -0.23 -0.62
C SER A 448 -28.03 -0.12 0.16
N LEU A 449 -28.44 1.12 0.42
CA LEU A 449 -29.75 1.49 0.91
C LEU A 449 -30.54 2.10 -0.25
N LYS A 450 -31.67 1.51 -0.57
CA LYS A 450 -32.50 1.94 -1.70
C LYS A 450 -33.62 2.87 -1.28
N ARG A 451 -33.93 3.86 -2.14
CA ARG A 451 -35.05 4.79 -1.99
C ARG A 451 -35.10 5.54 -0.65
N VAL A 452 -33.98 6.10 -0.23
CA VAL A 452 -33.91 6.93 0.98
C VAL A 452 -34.57 8.29 0.68
N ASP A 453 -35.56 8.70 1.49
CA ASP A 453 -36.20 10.01 1.36
C ASP A 453 -35.25 11.10 1.88
N THR A 454 -34.86 12.01 0.99
CA THR A 454 -33.90 13.08 1.31
C THR A 454 -34.42 14.08 2.34
N SER A 455 -35.75 14.19 2.53
CA SER A 455 -36.36 15.02 3.57
C SER A 455 -36.07 14.51 4.99
N SER A 456 -35.72 13.23 5.13
CA SER A 456 -35.35 12.60 6.41
C SER A 456 -33.88 12.77 6.78
N LEU A 457 -33.05 13.34 5.89
CA LEU A 457 -31.64 13.50 6.11
C LEU A 457 -31.32 14.81 6.85
N PHE A 458 -30.45 14.69 7.84
CA PHE A 458 -29.87 15.80 8.56
C PHE A 458 -28.46 16.07 8.08
N PHE A 459 -28.10 17.36 8.03
CA PHE A 459 -26.82 17.82 7.51
C PHE A 459 -26.01 18.53 8.61
N SER A 460 -24.70 18.65 8.40
CA SER A 460 -23.82 19.48 9.20
C SER A 460 -24.23 20.97 9.12
N ARG A 461 -23.72 21.81 10.05
CA ARG A 461 -24.02 23.24 10.08
C ARG A 461 -23.68 23.99 8.79
N ASP A 462 -22.62 23.58 8.14
CA ASP A 462 -22.15 24.11 6.85
C ASP A 462 -22.84 23.48 5.64
N GLU A 463 -23.82 22.61 5.89
CA GLU A 463 -24.61 21.88 4.90
C GLU A 463 -23.81 21.03 3.89
N LYS A 464 -22.54 20.72 4.20
CA LYS A 464 -21.65 19.96 3.31
C LYS A 464 -21.61 18.48 3.58
N HIS A 465 -22.14 18.02 4.72
CA HIS A 465 -22.02 16.62 5.17
C HIS A 465 -23.36 16.08 5.66
N ILE A 466 -23.64 14.83 5.35
CA ILE A 466 -24.80 14.12 5.91
C ILE A 466 -24.40 13.56 7.29
N LEU A 467 -25.19 13.89 8.32
CA LEU A 467 -24.98 13.44 9.71
C LEU A 467 -26.33 13.06 10.33
N THR A 468 -26.93 11.98 9.81
CA THR A 468 -28.30 11.58 10.19
C THR A 468 -28.28 10.49 11.25
N GLN A 469 -28.82 10.78 12.42
CA GLN A 469 -29.05 9.78 13.47
C GLN A 469 -30.29 8.95 13.11
N ILE A 470 -30.15 7.61 13.08
CA ILE A 470 -31.24 6.68 12.74
C ILE A 470 -31.66 5.78 13.89
N GLY A 471 -30.86 5.69 14.93
CA GLY A 471 -31.10 4.93 16.14
C GLY A 471 -30.26 5.46 17.29
N HIS A 472 -30.33 4.85 18.46
CA HIS A 472 -29.62 5.34 19.66
C HIS A 472 -28.10 5.37 19.47
N SER A 473 -27.55 4.34 18.82
CA SER A 473 -26.12 4.18 18.54
C SER A 473 -25.82 3.92 17.06
N THR A 474 -26.72 4.37 16.16
CA THR A 474 -26.60 4.12 14.72
C THR A 474 -26.85 5.37 13.92
N ARG A 475 -26.04 5.62 12.88
CA ARG A 475 -26.15 6.81 12.02
C ARG A 475 -25.77 6.55 10.56
N LEU A 476 -26.24 7.45 9.70
CA LEU A 476 -25.74 7.63 8.34
C LEU A 476 -24.76 8.80 8.36
N THR A 477 -23.56 8.60 7.82
CA THR A 477 -22.52 9.62 7.71
C THR A 477 -22.02 9.71 6.28
N GLY A 478 -22.08 10.90 5.69
CA GLY A 478 -21.57 11.17 4.34
C GLY A 478 -20.80 12.47 4.32
N PHE A 479 -19.53 12.42 3.91
CA PHE A 479 -18.69 13.61 3.80
C PHE A 479 -18.68 14.14 2.37
N ASN A 480 -18.69 15.46 2.21
CA ASN A 480 -18.70 16.16 0.93
C ASN A 480 -19.90 15.81 0.03
N PHE A 481 -21.07 15.70 0.66
CA PHE A 481 -22.37 15.59 -0.02
C PHE A 481 -23.23 16.81 0.34
N PRO A 482 -23.12 17.93 -0.41
CA PRO A 482 -23.82 19.16 -0.09
C PRO A 482 -25.33 18.97 -0.14
N ARG A 483 -26.04 19.58 0.82
CA ARG A 483 -27.50 19.52 0.89
C ARG A 483 -28.17 19.95 -0.40
N SER A 484 -27.67 21.02 -1.03
CA SER A 484 -28.19 21.56 -2.29
C SER A 484 -28.16 20.57 -3.46
N GLU A 485 -27.20 19.62 -3.46
CA GLU A 485 -27.09 18.57 -4.48
C GLU A 485 -27.98 17.37 -4.11
N VAL A 486 -27.87 16.91 -2.85
CA VAL A 486 -28.58 15.72 -2.36
C VAL A 486 -30.10 15.91 -2.44
N GLN A 487 -30.62 17.10 -2.09
CA GLN A 487 -32.05 17.40 -2.08
C GLN A 487 -32.64 17.80 -3.45
N GLN A 488 -31.86 17.73 -4.53
CA GLN A 488 -32.40 17.84 -5.90
C GLN A 488 -33.35 16.69 -6.27
N HIS A 489 -33.19 15.56 -5.59
CA HIS A 489 -34.02 14.37 -5.77
C HIS A 489 -34.76 14.07 -4.47
N ARG A 490 -36.03 13.66 -4.59
CA ARG A 490 -36.82 13.24 -3.43
C ARG A 490 -36.32 11.91 -2.86
N PHE A 491 -35.97 10.98 -3.72
CA PHE A 491 -35.46 9.67 -3.33
C PHE A 491 -34.09 9.43 -3.94
N ILE A 492 -33.19 8.90 -3.11
CA ILE A 492 -31.82 8.59 -3.49
C ILE A 492 -31.47 7.17 -3.06
N ASP A 493 -30.52 6.55 -3.76
CA ASP A 493 -29.84 5.34 -3.34
C ASP A 493 -28.50 5.72 -2.73
N LEU A 494 -28.21 5.19 -1.54
CA LEU A 494 -26.94 5.37 -0.84
C LEU A 494 -26.11 4.10 -0.95
N THR A 495 -24.83 4.25 -1.27
CA THR A 495 -23.86 3.14 -1.30
C THR A 495 -22.75 3.43 -0.30
N GLY A 496 -22.29 2.41 0.42
CA GLY A 496 -21.27 2.60 1.45
C GLY A 496 -20.94 1.34 2.24
N HIS A 497 -20.32 1.54 3.40
CA HIS A 497 -19.85 0.45 4.28
C HIS A 497 -20.30 0.67 5.72
N LEU A 498 -20.45 -0.40 6.49
CA LEU A 498 -20.59 -0.31 7.95
C LEU A 498 -19.23 -0.18 8.62
N ARG A 499 -19.14 0.77 9.57
CA ARG A 499 -17.97 0.90 10.43
C ARG A 499 -18.36 1.20 11.88
N ILE A 500 -17.43 0.99 12.81
CA ILE A 500 -17.52 1.51 14.16
C ILE A 500 -16.87 2.90 14.18
N ASN A 501 -17.56 3.87 14.71
CA ASN A 501 -16.99 5.17 15.08
C ASN A 501 -16.96 5.30 16.59
N THR A 502 -15.78 5.53 17.16
CA THR A 502 -15.62 5.78 18.59
C THR A 502 -15.37 7.27 18.80
N TYR A 503 -16.32 7.93 19.43
CA TYR A 503 -16.20 9.35 19.78
C TYR A 503 -16.43 9.57 21.27
N ARG A 504 -15.45 10.11 21.98
CA ARG A 504 -15.50 10.33 23.45
C ARG A 504 -15.87 9.08 24.25
N GLY A 505 -15.36 7.91 23.84
CA GLY A 505 -15.64 6.62 24.49
C GLY A 505 -16.98 5.97 24.09
N PHE A 506 -17.84 6.64 23.33
CA PHE A 506 -19.08 6.05 22.82
C PHE A 506 -18.85 5.41 21.45
N LYS A 507 -19.25 4.15 21.31
CA LYS A 507 -19.20 3.40 20.05
C LYS A 507 -20.53 3.56 19.31
N ASN A 508 -20.45 3.97 18.04
CA ASN A 508 -21.61 4.04 17.14
C ASN A 508 -21.34 3.18 15.91
N ILE A 509 -22.36 2.48 15.45
CA ILE A 509 -22.33 1.85 14.11
C ILE A 509 -22.73 2.92 13.09
N GLU A 510 -21.88 3.15 12.14
CA GLU A 510 -22.12 4.10 11.05
C GLU A 510 -22.22 3.40 9.71
N PHE A 511 -23.23 3.78 8.93
CA PHE A 511 -23.18 3.56 7.48
C PHE A 511 -22.44 4.75 6.86
N LEU A 512 -21.18 4.53 6.51
CA LEU A 512 -20.36 5.55 5.85
C LEU A 512 -20.67 5.56 4.37
N ILE A 513 -21.33 6.63 3.92
CA ILE A 513 -21.75 6.82 2.54
C ILE A 513 -20.52 7.13 1.69
N SER A 514 -20.32 6.36 0.63
CA SER A 514 -19.26 6.55 -0.37
C SER A 514 -19.81 7.13 -1.68
N GLU A 515 -21.06 6.82 -2.03
CA GLU A 515 -21.68 7.27 -3.28
C GLU A 515 -23.18 7.49 -3.09
N ILE A 516 -23.73 8.47 -3.84
CA ILE A 516 -25.17 8.76 -3.92
C ILE A 516 -25.60 8.71 -5.38
N SER A 517 -26.73 8.08 -5.64
CA SER A 517 -27.36 8.08 -6.98
C SER A 517 -28.85 8.38 -6.89
N SER A 518 -29.41 8.97 -7.95
CA SER A 518 -30.84 9.24 -8.02
C SER A 518 -31.63 7.94 -8.13
N SER A 519 -32.68 7.81 -7.31
CA SER A 519 -33.66 6.69 -7.35
C SER A 519 -34.88 6.99 -8.23
N ASP A 520 -34.94 8.18 -8.85
CA ASP A 520 -36.14 8.66 -9.57
C ASP A 520 -36.27 8.05 -10.98
N LYS A 521 -35.37 7.15 -11.40
CA LYS A 521 -35.31 6.55 -12.74
C LYS A 521 -35.47 5.03 -12.76
N SER A 522 -36.17 4.44 -11.82
CA SER A 522 -36.48 3.01 -11.89
C SER A 522 -38.00 2.73 -11.84
#